data_1d4dddbc1beba50c501bb91f4fbd1238
#
_entry.id   1d4dddbc1beba50c501bb91f4fbd1238
#
_cell.length_a   1.000
_cell.length_b   1.000
_cell.length_c   1.000
_cell.angle_alpha   90.00
_cell.angle_beta   90.00
_cell.angle_gamma   90.00
#
_symmetry.space_group_name_H-M   'P 1'
#
loop_
_entity.id
_entity.type
_entity.pdbx_description
1 polymer ?
#
loop_
_entity_poly.entity_id
_entity_poly.type
_entity_poly.pdbx_seq_one_letter_code
_entity_poly.pdbx_strand_id
1 'polypeptide(L)'
;MSIARVTTVKMDSKEAADKQTQGYVQSAPSEFPQASQLIGIRIDDVTLMAVTIYPDAETMKAADAAREKRLNTNIENRVSVETVVGEVTLDHHNHWLWR
;
A
#
# COMPACT_ATOMS: atom_id res chain seq x y z
N MET A 1 -13.09 3.24 14.24
CA MET A 1 -13.33 3.60 12.86
C MET A 1 -12.14 3.28 11.99
N SER A 2 -12.35 2.59 10.90
CA SER A 2 -11.23 2.18 10.03
C SER A 2 -10.62 3.39 9.33
N ILE A 3 -9.29 3.35 9.19
CA ILE A 3 -8.50 4.39 8.54
C ILE A 3 -7.80 3.77 7.34
N ALA A 4 -7.81 4.47 6.23
CA ALA A 4 -7.06 4.06 5.05
C ALA A 4 -5.87 4.99 4.82
N ARG A 5 -4.74 4.39 4.48
CA ARG A 5 -3.57 5.11 3.98
C ARG A 5 -3.40 4.75 2.52
N VAL A 6 -3.41 5.74 1.65
CA VAL A 6 -3.23 5.54 0.21
C VAL A 6 -1.89 6.13 -0.19
N THR A 7 -1.02 5.28 -0.70
CA THR A 7 0.33 5.67 -1.11
C THR A 7 0.47 5.45 -2.61
N THR A 8 0.82 6.49 -3.34
CA THR A 8 1.06 6.41 -4.77
C THR A 8 2.55 6.61 -5.03
N VAL A 9 3.16 5.64 -5.71
CA VAL A 9 4.59 5.65 -6.01
C VAL A 9 4.78 5.66 -7.52
N LYS A 10 5.57 6.60 -7.99
CA LYS A 10 5.94 6.66 -9.41
C LYS A 10 7.41 6.30 -9.55
N MET A 11 7.69 5.37 -10.46
CA MET A 11 9.05 4.92 -10.78
C MET A 11 9.50 5.54 -12.09
N ASP A 12 10.79 5.46 -12.40
CA ASP A 12 11.36 6.04 -13.62
C ASP A 12 11.25 5.13 -14.85
N SER A 13 10.87 3.86 -14.65
CA SER A 13 10.75 2.90 -15.74
C SER A 13 9.76 1.81 -15.41
N LYS A 14 9.24 1.16 -16.45
CA LYS A 14 8.36 0.00 -16.29
C LYS A 14 9.07 -1.13 -15.55
N GLU A 15 10.34 -1.36 -15.85
CA GLU A 15 11.14 -2.40 -15.20
C GLU A 15 11.27 -2.16 -13.70
N ALA A 16 11.55 -0.92 -13.30
CA ALA A 16 11.62 -0.55 -11.89
C ALA A 16 10.26 -0.73 -11.20
N ALA A 17 9.18 -0.35 -11.88
CA ALA A 17 7.83 -0.53 -11.36
C ALA A 17 7.44 -2.00 -11.21
N ASP A 18 7.83 -2.85 -12.15
CA ASP A 18 7.60 -4.29 -12.07
C ASP A 18 8.30 -4.89 -10.85
N LYS A 19 9.53 -4.47 -10.60
CA LYS A 19 10.33 -4.90 -9.47
C LYS A 19 9.70 -4.48 -8.15
N GLN A 20 9.24 -3.25 -8.09
CA GLN A 20 8.55 -2.71 -6.92
C GLN A 20 7.26 -3.47 -6.64
N THR A 21 6.48 -3.78 -7.67
CA THR A 21 5.25 -4.56 -7.55
C THR A 21 5.53 -5.93 -6.97
N GLN A 22 6.53 -6.64 -7.48
CA GLN A 22 6.89 -7.97 -6.99
C GLN A 22 7.31 -7.93 -5.53
N GLY A 23 8.15 -6.96 -5.15
CA GLY A 23 8.59 -6.81 -3.77
C GLY A 23 7.43 -6.56 -2.82
N TYR A 24 6.48 -5.73 -3.23
CA TYR A 24 5.30 -5.43 -2.42
C TYR A 24 4.43 -6.68 -2.22
N VAL A 25 4.14 -7.40 -3.30
CA VAL A 25 3.32 -8.61 -3.24
C VAL A 25 3.96 -9.67 -2.33
N GLN A 26 5.27 -9.82 -2.39
CA GLN A 26 5.98 -10.83 -1.61
C GLN A 26 6.11 -10.49 -0.14
N SER A 27 6.34 -9.23 0.20
CA SER A 27 6.73 -8.87 1.57
C SER A 27 5.71 -8.08 2.37
N ALA A 28 4.82 -7.32 1.73
CA ALA A 28 3.89 -6.45 2.46
C ALA A 28 2.98 -7.19 3.44
N PRO A 29 2.42 -8.37 3.10
CA PRO A 29 1.57 -9.08 4.06
C PRO A 29 2.25 -9.41 5.37
N SER A 30 3.54 -9.75 5.35
CA SER A 30 4.29 -10.04 6.58
C SER A 30 4.81 -8.77 7.26
N GLU A 31 5.05 -7.69 6.51
CA GLU A 31 5.51 -6.44 7.08
C GLU A 31 4.40 -5.63 7.76
N PHE A 32 3.16 -5.80 7.32
CA PHE A 32 2.02 -5.05 7.83
C PHE A 32 0.93 -5.96 8.39
N PRO A 33 1.25 -6.78 9.41
CA PRO A 33 0.26 -7.69 9.99
C PRO A 33 -0.87 -6.96 10.71
N GLN A 34 -0.67 -5.68 11.06
CA GLN A 34 -1.68 -4.86 11.73
C GLN A 34 -2.81 -4.43 10.79
N ALA A 35 -2.55 -4.44 9.49
CA ALA A 35 -3.54 -4.01 8.51
C ALA A 35 -4.66 -5.03 8.40
N SER A 36 -5.89 -4.55 8.37
CA SER A 36 -7.05 -5.41 8.11
C SER A 36 -7.17 -5.77 6.63
N GLN A 37 -6.60 -4.92 5.75
CA GLN A 37 -6.62 -5.17 4.32
C GLN A 37 -5.46 -4.46 3.63
N LEU A 38 -4.84 -5.13 2.68
CA LEU A 38 -3.78 -4.58 1.82
C LEU A 38 -4.22 -4.75 0.38
N ILE A 39 -4.26 -3.66 -0.36
CA ILE A 39 -4.62 -3.69 -1.78
C ILE A 39 -3.50 -3.02 -2.57
N GLY A 40 -2.95 -3.73 -3.54
CA GLY A 40 -1.98 -3.17 -4.48
C GLY A 40 -2.62 -2.97 -5.84
N ILE A 41 -2.41 -1.81 -6.43
CA ILE A 41 -2.98 -1.46 -7.72
C ILE A 41 -1.86 -0.99 -8.65
N ARG A 42 -1.82 -1.52 -9.85
CA ARG A 42 -0.93 -1.01 -10.90
C ARG A 42 -1.72 -0.03 -11.75
N ILE A 43 -1.38 1.25 -11.65
CA ILE A 43 -2.10 2.32 -12.35
C ILE A 43 -1.70 2.36 -13.82
N ASP A 44 -0.41 2.33 -14.08
CA ASP A 44 0.16 2.34 -15.43
C ASP A 44 1.55 1.71 -15.40
N ASP A 45 2.32 1.85 -16.47
CA ASP A 45 3.64 1.23 -16.60
C ASP A 45 4.63 1.64 -15.50
N VAL A 46 4.46 2.82 -14.92
CA VAL A 46 5.42 3.36 -13.95
C VAL A 46 4.81 3.71 -12.60
N THR A 47 3.50 3.58 -12.43
CA THR A 47 2.79 4.07 -11.24
C THR A 47 2.10 2.92 -10.49
N LEU A 48 2.36 2.86 -9.20
CA LEU A 48 1.74 1.89 -8.30
C LEU A 48 0.98 2.63 -7.20
N MET A 49 -0.11 2.03 -6.76
CA MET A 49 -0.88 2.54 -5.63
C MET A 49 -1.06 1.42 -4.61
N ALA A 50 -0.85 1.74 -3.35
CA ALA A 50 -1.14 0.83 -2.24
C ALA A 50 -2.24 1.44 -1.39
N VAL A 51 -3.28 0.67 -1.13
CA VAL A 51 -4.35 1.04 -0.21
C VAL A 51 -4.25 0.11 0.98
N THR A 52 -3.94 0.66 2.15
CA THR A 52 -3.79 -0.10 3.37
C THR A 52 -4.85 0.35 4.36
N ILE A 53 -5.66 -0.60 4.83
CA ILE A 53 -6.76 -0.31 5.75
C ILE A 53 -6.40 -0.85 7.11
N TYR A 54 -6.54 0.00 8.13
CA TYR A 54 -6.28 -0.34 9.53
C TYR A 54 -7.56 -0.19 10.34
N PRO A 55 -7.76 -0.99 11.40
CA PRO A 55 -8.97 -0.90 12.22
C PRO A 55 -9.13 0.47 12.91
N ASP A 56 -8.03 1.14 13.21
CA ASP A 56 -8.04 2.45 13.86
C ASP A 56 -6.71 3.19 13.63
N ALA A 57 -6.67 4.44 14.08
CA ALA A 57 -5.49 5.30 13.91
C ALA A 57 -4.28 4.82 14.71
N GLU A 58 -4.50 4.23 15.87
CA GLU A 58 -3.41 3.71 16.72
C GLU A 58 -2.71 2.54 16.04
N THR A 59 -3.48 1.65 15.45
CA THR A 59 -2.95 0.49 14.72
C THR A 59 -2.15 0.96 13.51
N MET A 60 -2.63 1.97 12.80
CA MET A 60 -1.90 2.56 11.69
C MET A 60 -0.56 3.14 12.15
N LYS A 61 -0.57 3.85 13.28
CA LYS A 61 0.63 4.44 13.85
C LYS A 61 1.65 3.37 14.24
N ALA A 62 1.18 2.25 14.77
CA ALA A 62 2.05 1.12 15.12
C ALA A 62 2.78 0.54 13.91
N ALA A 63 2.24 0.72 12.70
CA ALA A 63 2.85 0.25 11.46
C ALA A 63 3.83 1.27 10.86
N ASP A 64 3.95 2.47 11.42
CA ASP A 64 4.76 3.55 10.82
C ASP A 64 6.23 3.18 10.67
N ALA A 65 6.81 2.48 11.65
CA ALA A 65 8.21 2.08 11.60
C ALA A 65 8.50 1.15 10.41
N ALA A 66 7.65 0.15 10.20
CA ALA A 66 7.79 -0.78 9.08
C ALA A 66 7.59 -0.05 7.75
N ARG A 67 6.62 0.86 7.68
CA ARG A 67 6.36 1.67 6.49
C ARG A 67 7.54 2.56 6.15
N GLU A 68 8.10 3.24 7.14
CA GLU A 68 9.24 4.13 6.95
C GLU A 68 10.45 3.36 6.44
N LYS A 69 10.72 2.20 7.04
CA LYS A 69 11.79 1.32 6.59
C LYS A 69 11.60 0.91 5.12
N ARG A 70 10.37 0.55 4.75
CA ARG A 70 10.06 0.17 3.38
C ARG A 70 10.23 1.34 2.41
N LEU A 71 9.78 2.54 2.77
CA LEU A 71 9.92 3.73 1.94
C LEU A 71 11.37 4.17 1.78
N ASN A 72 12.23 3.85 2.76
CA ASN A 72 13.65 4.17 2.70
C ASN A 72 14.48 3.09 2.00
N THR A 73 13.86 1.97 1.64
CA THR A 73 14.48 0.89 0.89
C THR A 73 14.10 1.05 -0.58
N ASN A 74 15.01 0.76 -1.49
CA ASN A 74 14.74 0.82 -2.94
C ASN A 74 14.27 2.20 -3.41
N ILE A 75 14.89 3.23 -2.88
CA ILE A 75 14.59 4.61 -3.31
C ILE A 75 15.17 4.91 -4.68
N GLU A 76 16.07 4.08 -5.18
CA GLU A 76 16.60 4.20 -6.52
C GLU A 76 15.47 4.06 -7.54
N ASN A 77 15.51 4.83 -8.58
CA ASN A 77 14.52 4.82 -9.66
C ASN A 77 13.12 5.28 -9.23
N ARG A 78 12.96 5.77 -8.01
CA ARG A 78 11.70 6.32 -7.55
C ARG A 78 11.63 7.81 -7.83
N VAL A 79 10.60 8.22 -8.56
CA VAL A 79 10.41 9.62 -8.97
C VAL A 79 9.63 10.39 -7.90
N SER A 80 8.56 9.79 -7.37
CA SER A 80 7.74 10.46 -6.36
C SER A 80 6.99 9.47 -5.49
N VAL A 81 6.63 9.94 -4.28
CA VAL A 81 5.75 9.24 -3.36
C VAL A 81 4.73 10.25 -2.86
N GLU A 82 3.46 9.93 -2.97
CA GLU A 82 2.38 10.74 -2.43
C GLU A 82 1.55 9.89 -1.47
N THR A 83 1.17 10.47 -0.34
CA THR A 83 0.42 9.76 0.68
C THR A 83 -0.78 10.60 1.12
N VAL A 84 -1.94 9.97 1.16
CA VAL A 84 -3.13 10.55 1.78
C VAL A 84 -3.70 9.57 2.79
N VAL A 85 -4.32 10.10 3.83
CA VAL A 85 -4.93 9.33 4.91
C VAL A 85 -6.35 9.83 5.11
N GLY A 86 -7.29 8.90 5.27
CA GLY A 86 -8.69 9.27 5.49
C GLY A 86 -9.45 8.15 6.17
N GLU A 87 -10.64 8.49 6.64
CA GLU A 87 -11.54 7.52 7.22
C GLU A 87 -12.19 6.68 6.13
N VAL A 88 -12.33 5.38 6.39
CA VAL A 88 -13.06 4.48 5.52
C VAL A 88 -14.56 4.69 5.76
N THR A 89 -15.26 5.16 4.75
CA THR A 89 -16.70 5.46 4.87
C THR A 89 -17.59 4.32 4.41
N LEU A 90 -17.05 3.42 3.59
CA LEU A 90 -17.78 2.24 3.12
C LEU A 90 -16.80 1.09 2.95
N ASP A 91 -17.09 -0.03 3.58
CA ASP A 91 -16.34 -1.27 3.44
C ASP A 91 -17.35 -2.41 3.36
N HIS A 92 -17.70 -2.79 2.14
CA HIS A 92 -18.72 -3.79 1.86
C HIS A 92 -18.18 -4.86 0.91
N HIS A 93 -18.43 -6.10 1.23
CA HIS A 93 -18.00 -7.23 0.42
C HIS A 93 -19.21 -7.96 -0.17
N ASN A 94 -19.19 -8.19 -1.48
CA ASN A 94 -20.24 -8.94 -2.18
C ASN A 94 -19.82 -10.41 -2.25
N HIS A 95 -20.12 -11.17 -1.21
CA HIS A 95 -19.68 -12.57 -1.10
C HIS A 95 -20.24 -13.47 -2.20
N TRP A 96 -21.41 -13.16 -2.71
CA TRP A 96 -22.04 -13.97 -3.76
C TRP A 96 -21.24 -14.01 -5.06
N LEU A 97 -20.34 -13.06 -5.27
CA LEU A 97 -19.45 -13.02 -6.44
C LEU A 97 -18.34 -14.08 -6.41
N TRP A 98 -18.19 -14.76 -5.29
CA TRP A 98 -17.05 -15.64 -5.05
C TRP A 98 -17.39 -17.12 -5.21
N ARG A 99 -18.49 -17.42 -5.80
CA ARG A 99 -18.98 -18.79 -5.98
C ARG A 99 -18.55 -19.37 -7.30
#